data_93a26c4ecd19280b26c2ed6b99031867
#
_entry.id   93a26c4ecd19280b26c2ed6b99031867
#
_cell.length_a   1.000
_cell.length_b   1.000
_cell.length_c   1.000
_cell.angle_alpha   90.00
_cell.angle_beta   90.00
_cell.angle_gamma   90.00
#
_symmetry.space_group_name_H-M   'P 1'
#
loop_
_entity.id
_entity.type
_entity.pdbx_description
1 polymer ?
#
loop_
_entity_poly.entity_id
_entity_poly.type
_entity_poly.pdbx_seq_one_letter_code
_entity_poly.pdbx_strand_id
1 'polypeptide(L)'
;NGCAPSDSPDLKAHAQVCNKVADEGVIMLKNEGSALPISLDKEVALFGVTSYDFIAGGTGSGNVNKPYIRNVAEGLTVNGFEVNPAIQQWYEQYIAYAKTTNKNNGGLSGVLLGEAVIPEMAVNRDYFERMEPQTDIAIFTLSRNAGEGGDRYAKDGDWTITGLEREMIQNLADIYHAAGKKFVVVLNIGGVIETASSKHIPD
;
A
#
# COMPACT_ATOMS: atom_id res chain seq x y z
N ASN A 1 2.25 38.06 -4.49
CA ASN A 1 3.44 37.96 -3.63
C ASN A 1 4.19 36.69 -3.99
N GLY A 2 5.05 36.76 -5.02
CA GLY A 2 5.93 35.64 -5.37
C GLY A 2 7.06 35.53 -4.36
N CYS A 3 7.33 34.33 -3.83
CA CYS A 3 8.56 34.08 -3.11
C CYS A 3 9.76 34.30 -4.03
N ALA A 4 10.81 34.94 -3.53
CA ALA A 4 12.07 35.03 -4.24
C ALA A 4 12.62 33.61 -4.49
N PRO A 5 13.15 33.30 -5.68
CA PRO A 5 13.79 32.03 -5.92
C PRO A 5 14.97 31.86 -4.95
N SER A 6 15.13 30.66 -4.43
CA SER A 6 16.22 30.29 -3.51
C SER A 6 17.00 29.13 -4.09
N ASP A 7 18.32 29.26 -4.13
CA ASP A 7 19.23 28.17 -4.50
C ASP A 7 19.42 27.14 -3.38
N SER A 8 18.88 27.43 -2.18
CA SER A 8 18.95 26.58 -0.99
C SER A 8 17.58 26.49 -0.31
N PRO A 9 16.63 25.76 -0.90
CA PRO A 9 15.29 25.61 -0.31
C PRO A 9 15.37 24.83 1.01
N ASP A 10 14.52 25.19 1.97
CA ASP A 10 14.36 24.43 3.22
C ASP A 10 13.51 23.17 2.96
N LEU A 11 14.16 22.11 2.50
CA LEU A 11 13.51 20.85 2.19
C LEU A 11 12.85 20.20 3.41
N LYS A 12 13.37 20.46 4.62
CA LYS A 12 12.77 19.94 5.85
C LYS A 12 11.44 20.62 6.17
N ALA A 13 11.37 21.93 6.02
CA ALA A 13 10.12 22.66 6.16
C ALA A 13 9.10 22.24 5.09
N HIS A 14 9.54 22.03 3.84
CA HIS A 14 8.67 21.53 2.79
C HIS A 14 8.12 20.13 3.10
N ALA A 15 8.95 19.21 3.61
CA ALA A 15 8.51 17.89 4.03
C ALA A 15 7.45 17.94 5.15
N GLN A 16 7.58 18.87 6.10
CA GLN A 16 6.56 19.07 7.15
C GLN A 16 5.23 19.55 6.58
N VAL A 17 5.24 20.40 5.56
CA VAL A 17 4.01 20.83 4.85
C VAL A 17 3.40 19.63 4.12
N CYS A 18 4.21 18.83 3.42
CA CYS A 18 3.74 17.63 2.73
C CYS A 18 3.09 16.63 3.70
N ASN A 19 3.67 16.43 4.88
CA ASN A 19 3.08 15.55 5.90
C ASN A 19 1.69 16.04 6.32
N LYS A 20 1.53 17.33 6.61
CA LYS A 20 0.21 17.89 6.96
C LYS A 20 -0.81 17.71 5.84
N VAL A 21 -0.40 17.93 4.59
CA VAL A 21 -1.28 17.73 3.43
C VAL A 21 -1.66 16.26 3.30
N ALA A 22 -0.74 15.34 3.55
CA ALA A 22 -1.02 13.91 3.53
C ALA A 22 -1.99 13.51 4.64
N ASP A 23 -1.78 13.99 5.87
CA ASP A 23 -2.68 13.72 7.00
C ASP A 23 -4.12 14.19 6.73
N GLU A 24 -4.29 15.36 6.11
CA GLU A 24 -5.60 15.89 5.73
C GLU A 24 -6.17 15.24 4.44
N GLY A 25 -5.30 14.67 3.61
CA GLY A 25 -5.67 14.04 2.34
C GLY A 25 -6.09 12.58 2.44
N VAL A 26 -5.81 11.91 3.57
CA VAL A 26 -6.25 10.53 3.79
C VAL A 26 -7.73 10.51 4.12
N ILE A 27 -8.49 9.72 3.36
CA ILE A 27 -9.94 9.63 3.51
C ILE A 27 -10.31 8.28 4.13
N MET A 28 -11.01 8.31 5.24
CA MET A 28 -11.59 7.12 5.86
C MET A 28 -12.94 6.82 5.18
N LEU A 29 -12.95 5.79 4.34
CA LEU A 29 -14.14 5.40 3.58
C LEU A 29 -15.11 4.58 4.42
N LYS A 30 -14.60 3.78 5.36
CA LYS A 30 -15.37 2.90 6.22
C LYS A 30 -14.63 2.66 7.54
N ASN A 31 -15.35 2.61 8.67
CA ASN A 31 -14.84 2.23 9.99
C ASN A 31 -16.03 1.78 10.88
N GLU A 32 -16.84 0.87 10.38
CA GLU A 32 -18.09 0.46 11.06
C GLU A 32 -17.81 -0.34 12.34
N GLY A 33 -16.76 -1.15 12.31
CA GLY A 33 -16.33 -1.97 13.44
C GLY A 33 -15.41 -1.26 14.43
N SER A 34 -15.13 0.04 14.26
CA SER A 34 -14.12 0.77 15.03
C SER A 34 -12.73 0.10 14.99
N ALA A 35 -12.32 -0.34 13.78
CA ALA A 35 -10.99 -0.87 13.57
C ALA A 35 -9.89 0.19 13.75
N LEU A 36 -10.22 1.42 13.46
CA LEU A 36 -9.35 2.58 13.63
C LEU A 36 -9.89 3.52 14.73
N PRO A 37 -9.00 4.16 15.52
CA PRO A 37 -7.53 4.04 15.49
C PRO A 37 -7.05 2.71 16.07
N ILE A 38 -5.89 2.24 15.57
CA ILE A 38 -5.21 1.07 16.12
C ILE A 38 -4.46 1.48 17.39
N SER A 39 -4.53 0.66 18.44
CA SER A 39 -3.75 0.86 19.66
C SER A 39 -2.30 0.40 19.46
N LEU A 40 -1.32 1.10 20.07
CA LEU A 40 0.11 0.82 19.90
C LEU A 40 0.58 -0.51 20.53
N ASP A 41 -0.24 -1.12 21.39
CA ASP A 41 0.01 -2.42 21.98
C ASP A 41 -0.36 -3.61 21.05
N LYS A 42 -0.75 -3.32 19.81
CA LYS A 42 -1.20 -4.31 18.84
C LYS A 42 -0.11 -4.67 17.85
N GLU A 43 0.11 -5.97 17.67
CA GLU A 43 0.96 -6.49 16.60
C GLU A 43 0.18 -6.56 15.29
N VAL A 44 0.74 -5.94 14.26
CA VAL A 44 0.11 -5.80 12.94
C VAL A 44 0.57 -6.90 12.00
N ALA A 45 -0.37 -7.68 11.47
CA ALA A 45 -0.17 -8.53 10.30
C ALA A 45 -0.32 -7.67 9.04
N LEU A 46 0.78 -7.24 8.46
CA LEU A 46 0.78 -6.37 7.29
C LEU A 46 0.96 -7.18 6.02
N PHE A 47 -0.03 -7.17 5.14
CA PHE A 47 -0.07 -7.87 3.87
C PHE A 47 -0.15 -6.91 2.68
N GLY A 48 0.11 -7.44 1.50
CA GLY A 48 0.14 -6.69 0.24
C GLY A 48 1.55 -6.24 -0.12
N VAL A 49 1.97 -6.55 -1.37
CA VAL A 49 3.30 -6.17 -1.89
C VAL A 49 3.55 -4.67 -1.70
N THR A 50 2.55 -3.85 -1.94
CA THR A 50 2.67 -2.40 -1.87
C THR A 50 2.66 -1.83 -0.45
N SER A 51 2.48 -2.66 0.57
CA SER A 51 2.79 -2.31 1.95
C SER A 51 4.30 -2.10 2.17
N TYR A 52 5.12 -2.75 1.35
CA TYR A 52 6.59 -2.78 1.42
C TYR A 52 7.25 -2.13 0.19
N ASP A 53 6.66 -2.23 -0.99
CA ASP A 53 7.08 -1.59 -2.24
C ASP A 53 6.05 -0.54 -2.66
N PHE A 54 6.00 0.54 -1.90
CA PHE A 54 4.94 1.54 -1.95
C PHE A 54 4.98 2.38 -3.23
N ILE A 55 3.84 2.60 -3.87
CA ILE A 55 3.72 3.48 -5.03
C ILE A 55 3.66 4.94 -4.55
N ALA A 56 4.79 5.64 -4.62
CA ALA A 56 4.95 7.00 -4.12
C ALA A 56 4.92 8.08 -5.24
N GLY A 57 4.41 7.76 -6.39
CA GLY A 57 4.32 8.70 -7.51
C GLY A 57 3.67 8.09 -8.73
N GLY A 58 3.27 8.93 -9.68
CA GLY A 58 2.71 8.51 -10.94
C GLY A 58 3.75 8.10 -11.97
N THR A 59 3.28 7.81 -13.17
CA THR A 59 4.12 7.59 -14.36
C THR A 59 4.34 8.90 -15.12
N GLY A 60 5.22 8.90 -16.12
CA GLY A 60 5.54 10.08 -16.90
C GLY A 60 6.21 11.17 -16.08
N SER A 61 5.78 12.40 -16.18
CA SER A 61 6.33 13.56 -15.44
C SER A 61 6.11 13.48 -13.93
N GLY A 62 5.19 12.63 -13.46
CA GLY A 62 4.97 12.34 -12.05
C GLY A 62 6.02 11.41 -11.42
N ASN A 63 6.87 10.77 -12.25
CA ASN A 63 7.96 9.92 -11.75
C ASN A 63 9.24 10.74 -11.51
N VAL A 64 9.21 11.55 -10.46
CA VAL A 64 10.32 12.40 -10.05
C VAL A 64 11.35 11.65 -9.20
N ASN A 65 12.59 12.15 -9.15
CA ASN A 65 13.60 11.64 -8.23
C ASN A 65 13.17 11.91 -6.78
N LYS A 66 12.92 10.85 -6.06
CA LYS A 66 12.55 10.88 -4.65
C LYS A 66 13.77 10.60 -3.78
N PRO A 67 14.14 11.47 -2.82
CA PRO A 67 15.29 11.23 -1.93
C PRO A 67 15.09 9.98 -1.06
N TYR A 68 13.85 9.66 -0.73
CA TYR A 68 13.42 8.44 -0.06
C TYR A 68 11.93 8.17 -0.34
N ILE A 69 11.52 6.94 -0.14
CA ILE A 69 10.11 6.54 -0.09
C ILE A 69 9.89 5.90 1.28
N ARG A 70 8.86 6.33 1.98
CA ARG A 70 8.42 5.67 3.21
C ARG A 70 7.23 4.79 2.88
N ASN A 71 7.41 3.49 3.03
CA ASN A 71 6.34 2.53 2.83
C ASN A 71 5.45 2.40 4.08
N VAL A 72 4.38 1.58 4.01
CA VAL A 72 3.43 1.43 5.12
C VAL A 72 4.09 0.77 6.33
N ALA A 73 4.93 -0.25 6.14
CA ALA A 73 5.65 -0.92 7.22
C ALA A 73 6.55 0.06 7.99
N GLU A 74 7.35 0.85 7.26
CA GLU A 74 8.20 1.89 7.87
C GLU A 74 7.38 2.97 8.56
N GLY A 75 6.25 3.37 7.96
CA GLY A 75 5.33 4.34 8.56
C GLY A 75 4.75 3.86 9.89
N LEU A 76 4.31 2.61 9.96
CA LEU A 76 3.83 1.99 11.19
C LEU A 76 4.94 1.92 12.24
N THR A 77 6.11 1.41 11.88
CA THR A 77 7.25 1.24 12.81
C THR A 77 7.74 2.58 13.40
N VAL A 78 7.85 3.63 12.57
CA VAL A 78 8.27 4.96 13.04
C VAL A 78 7.25 5.57 14.01
N ASN A 79 5.98 5.22 13.88
CA ASN A 79 4.92 5.65 14.79
C ASN A 79 4.74 4.70 16.00
N GLY A 80 5.64 3.73 16.18
CA GLY A 80 5.69 2.87 17.37
C GLY A 80 4.82 1.62 17.32
N PHE A 81 4.28 1.27 16.14
CA PHE A 81 3.58 0.00 15.96
C PHE A 81 4.54 -1.17 15.72
N GLU A 82 4.18 -2.34 16.20
CA GLU A 82 4.87 -3.57 15.88
C GLU A 82 4.28 -4.22 14.63
N VAL A 83 5.11 -4.39 13.61
CA VAL A 83 4.77 -5.12 12.38
C VAL A 83 5.36 -6.52 12.49
N ASN A 84 4.55 -7.56 12.25
CA ASN A 84 5.00 -8.94 12.38
C ASN A 84 6.21 -9.21 11.47
N PRO A 85 7.38 -9.57 12.05
CA PRO A 85 8.62 -9.66 11.31
C PRO A 85 8.67 -10.84 10.32
N ALA A 86 7.93 -11.90 10.58
CA ALA A 86 7.91 -13.07 9.68
C ALA A 86 7.16 -12.75 8.38
N ILE A 87 6.04 -12.02 8.47
CA ILE A 87 5.29 -11.57 7.31
C ILE A 87 6.13 -10.56 6.52
N GLN A 88 6.71 -9.57 7.20
CA GLN A 88 7.57 -8.57 6.58
C GLN A 88 8.73 -9.21 5.81
N GLN A 89 9.51 -10.07 6.46
CA GLN A 89 10.65 -10.73 5.84
C GLN A 89 10.24 -11.54 4.60
N TRP A 90 9.09 -12.18 4.62
CA TRP A 90 8.61 -12.98 3.50
C TRP A 90 8.26 -12.10 2.29
N TYR A 91 7.55 -11.00 2.50
CA TYR A 91 7.26 -10.03 1.43
C TYR A 91 8.53 -9.38 0.88
N GLU A 92 9.45 -8.96 1.74
CA GLU A 92 10.72 -8.35 1.33
C GLU A 92 11.56 -9.31 0.46
N GLN A 93 11.61 -10.60 0.81
CA GLN A 93 12.28 -11.63 0.00
C GLN A 93 11.61 -11.82 -1.36
N TYR A 94 10.28 -11.87 -1.40
CA TYR A 94 9.53 -11.94 -2.65
C TYR A 94 9.80 -10.73 -3.54
N ILE A 95 9.74 -9.52 -2.99
CA ILE A 95 9.99 -8.26 -3.70
C ILE A 95 11.43 -8.23 -4.24
N ALA A 96 12.41 -8.60 -3.43
CA ALA A 96 13.79 -8.67 -3.85
C ALA A 96 13.98 -9.64 -5.03
N TYR A 97 13.39 -10.83 -4.95
CA TYR A 97 13.40 -11.79 -6.05
C TYR A 97 12.71 -11.24 -7.31
N ALA A 98 11.50 -10.68 -7.17
CA ALA A 98 10.75 -10.14 -8.30
C ALA A 98 11.51 -9.00 -9.01
N LYS A 99 12.21 -8.14 -8.27
CA LYS A 99 13.07 -7.08 -8.84
C LYS A 99 14.25 -7.64 -9.64
N THR A 100 14.79 -8.80 -9.29
CA THR A 100 15.87 -9.42 -10.05
C THR A 100 15.38 -10.09 -11.35
N THR A 101 14.14 -10.59 -11.35
CA THR A 101 13.57 -11.30 -12.50
C THR A 101 12.92 -10.37 -13.51
N ASN A 102 12.38 -9.23 -13.08
CA ASN A 102 11.77 -8.21 -13.93
C ASN A 102 12.82 -7.29 -14.58
N LYS A 103 13.67 -7.86 -15.44
CA LYS A 103 14.77 -7.13 -16.12
C LYS A 103 14.31 -6.05 -17.12
N ASN A 104 13.02 -5.91 -17.39
CA ASN A 104 12.49 -4.94 -18.35
C ASN A 104 12.26 -3.52 -17.78
N ASN A 105 12.67 -3.26 -16.55
CA ASN A 105 12.38 -2.00 -15.83
C ASN A 105 13.46 -0.92 -16.01
N GLY A 106 14.42 -1.12 -16.90
CA GLY A 106 15.46 -0.14 -17.21
C GLY A 106 15.33 0.47 -18.62
N GLY A 107 15.81 1.69 -18.79
CA GLY A 107 15.85 2.40 -20.07
C GLY A 107 14.67 3.33 -20.31
N LEU A 108 14.48 3.73 -21.57
CA LEU A 108 13.48 4.72 -21.98
C LEU A 108 12.05 4.30 -21.60
N SER A 109 11.73 3.02 -21.60
CA SER A 109 10.42 2.51 -21.20
C SER A 109 10.15 2.70 -19.70
N GLY A 110 11.15 2.50 -18.83
CA GLY A 110 11.02 2.76 -17.40
C GLY A 110 10.83 4.24 -17.08
N VAL A 111 11.46 5.13 -17.87
CA VAL A 111 11.28 6.58 -17.72
C VAL A 111 9.89 7.02 -18.16
N LEU A 112 9.38 6.48 -19.27
CA LEU A 112 8.08 6.88 -19.86
C LEU A 112 6.89 6.21 -19.20
N LEU A 113 7.02 4.93 -18.82
CA LEU A 113 5.91 4.11 -18.30
C LEU A 113 5.93 3.94 -16.77
N GLY A 114 6.97 4.46 -16.10
CA GLY A 114 7.20 4.24 -14.68
C GLY A 114 7.80 2.87 -14.38
N GLU A 115 8.17 2.65 -13.14
CA GLU A 115 8.62 1.34 -12.68
C GLU A 115 7.47 0.34 -12.76
N ALA A 116 7.74 -0.88 -13.23
CA ALA A 116 6.73 -1.91 -13.27
C ALA A 116 6.31 -2.28 -11.85
N VAL A 117 5.03 -2.24 -11.61
CA VAL A 117 4.45 -2.68 -10.33
C VAL A 117 4.69 -4.18 -10.19
N ILE A 118 5.25 -4.58 -9.05
CA ILE A 118 5.45 -5.99 -8.73
C ILE A 118 4.06 -6.62 -8.53
N PRO A 119 3.76 -7.74 -9.19
CA PRO A 119 2.49 -8.45 -8.97
C PRO A 119 2.30 -8.85 -7.51
N GLU A 120 1.05 -8.90 -7.06
CA GLU A 120 0.75 -9.36 -5.71
C GLU A 120 1.23 -10.81 -5.51
N MET A 121 1.80 -11.08 -4.34
CA MET A 121 2.25 -12.40 -3.95
C MET A 121 1.05 -13.27 -3.58
N ALA A 122 0.93 -14.43 -4.24
CA ALA A 122 -0.11 -15.37 -3.89
C ALA A 122 0.15 -16.00 -2.51
N VAL A 123 -0.73 -15.69 -1.56
CA VAL A 123 -0.66 -16.20 -0.19
C VAL A 123 -1.83 -17.16 0.04
N ASN A 124 -1.51 -18.40 0.43
CA ASN A 124 -2.52 -19.38 0.73
C ASN A 124 -3.24 -19.08 2.05
N ARG A 125 -4.51 -19.47 2.15
CA ARG A 125 -5.33 -19.33 3.35
C ARG A 125 -4.65 -19.90 4.61
N ASP A 126 -4.02 -21.07 4.51
CA ASP A 126 -3.30 -21.72 5.61
C ASP A 126 -2.20 -20.83 6.24
N TYR A 127 -1.60 -19.93 5.43
CA TYR A 127 -0.63 -18.99 5.97
C TYR A 127 -1.29 -17.90 6.81
N PHE A 128 -2.42 -17.38 6.36
CA PHE A 128 -3.19 -16.42 7.14
C PHE A 128 -3.67 -17.02 8.46
N GLU A 129 -4.17 -18.26 8.45
CA GLU A 129 -4.60 -19.00 9.62
C GLU A 129 -3.45 -19.27 10.64
N ARG A 130 -2.22 -19.40 10.15
CA ARG A 130 -1.04 -19.52 11.01
C ARG A 130 -0.58 -18.18 11.60
N MET A 131 -0.77 -17.09 10.90
CA MET A 131 -0.35 -15.76 11.34
C MET A 131 -1.37 -15.10 12.26
N GLU A 132 -2.66 -15.41 12.10
CA GLU A 132 -3.73 -14.83 12.89
C GLU A 132 -3.48 -14.96 14.41
N PRO A 133 -3.15 -16.14 14.98
CA PRO A 133 -2.93 -16.25 16.43
C PRO A 133 -1.73 -15.45 16.97
N GLN A 134 -0.84 -15.03 16.09
CA GLN A 134 0.39 -14.30 16.42
C GLN A 134 0.24 -12.79 16.30
N THR A 135 -0.90 -12.31 15.82
CA THR A 135 -1.12 -10.89 15.48
C THR A 135 -2.49 -10.44 15.98
N ASP A 136 -2.69 -9.15 16.14
CA ASP A 136 -3.92 -8.58 16.71
C ASP A 136 -4.86 -7.98 15.66
N ILE A 137 -4.31 -7.53 14.56
CA ILE A 137 -5.03 -6.90 13.46
C ILE A 137 -4.35 -7.19 12.14
N ALA A 138 -5.13 -7.38 11.06
CA ALA A 138 -4.60 -7.46 9.72
C ALA A 138 -4.80 -6.15 8.96
N ILE A 139 -3.78 -5.78 8.17
CA ILE A 139 -3.84 -4.69 7.20
C ILE A 139 -3.42 -5.23 5.84
N PHE A 140 -4.16 -4.90 4.79
CA PHE A 140 -3.82 -5.20 3.41
C PHE A 140 -3.73 -3.90 2.60
N THR A 141 -2.60 -3.64 1.95
CA THR A 141 -2.46 -2.47 1.08
C THR A 141 -2.70 -2.85 -0.37
N LEU A 142 -3.73 -2.26 -0.95
CA LEU A 142 -4.08 -2.37 -2.36
C LEU A 142 -3.64 -1.11 -3.09
N SER A 143 -2.88 -1.27 -4.17
CA SER A 143 -2.38 -0.11 -4.91
C SER A 143 -2.64 -0.18 -6.40
N ARG A 144 -2.81 1.00 -6.99
CA ARG A 144 -2.83 1.17 -8.45
C ARG A 144 -2.03 2.40 -8.81
N ASN A 145 -1.11 2.25 -9.76
CA ASN A 145 -0.40 3.39 -10.31
C ASN A 145 -1.32 4.17 -11.26
N ALA A 146 -1.04 5.45 -11.42
CA ALA A 146 -1.64 6.31 -12.43
C ALA A 146 -0.61 7.31 -12.94
N GLY A 147 -0.85 7.87 -14.11
CA GLY A 147 0.03 8.87 -14.71
C GLY A 147 -0.47 9.34 -16.04
N GLU A 148 0.40 9.96 -16.80
CA GLU A 148 0.11 10.41 -18.15
C GLU A 148 -0.14 9.21 -19.07
N GLY A 149 -1.09 9.33 -19.99
CA GLY A 149 -1.27 8.39 -21.09
C GLY A 149 -2.63 7.71 -21.20
N GLY A 150 -3.52 7.82 -20.23
CA GLY A 150 -4.86 7.29 -20.36
C GLY A 150 -5.62 7.07 -19.07
N ASP A 151 -6.90 6.89 -19.23
CA ASP A 151 -7.81 6.48 -18.14
C ASP A 151 -7.64 5.00 -17.84
N ARG A 152 -8.24 4.57 -16.71
CA ARG A 152 -8.31 3.16 -16.34
C ARG A 152 -9.17 2.38 -17.31
N TYR A 153 -8.75 1.17 -17.59
CA TYR A 153 -9.52 0.21 -18.36
C TYR A 153 -10.38 -0.65 -17.45
N ALA A 154 -11.59 -0.97 -17.89
CA ALA A 154 -12.52 -1.87 -17.19
C ALA A 154 -12.01 -3.31 -17.24
N LYS A 155 -10.94 -3.61 -16.54
CA LYS A 155 -10.30 -4.93 -16.45
C LYS A 155 -9.72 -5.16 -15.05
N ASP A 156 -9.48 -6.44 -14.74
CA ASP A 156 -8.84 -6.86 -13.50
C ASP A 156 -7.41 -6.33 -13.39
N GLY A 157 -7.06 -5.88 -12.20
CA GLY A 157 -5.76 -5.29 -11.90
C GLY A 157 -5.62 -3.82 -12.33
N ASP A 158 -6.66 -3.24 -12.90
CA ASP A 158 -6.73 -1.82 -13.25
C ASP A 158 -7.95 -1.17 -12.59
N TRP A 159 -9.11 -1.12 -13.25
CA TRP A 159 -10.36 -0.61 -12.65
C TRP A 159 -10.92 -1.53 -11.57
N THR A 160 -10.91 -2.83 -11.81
CA THR A 160 -11.36 -3.85 -10.87
C THR A 160 -10.20 -4.50 -10.14
N ILE A 161 -10.44 -5.00 -8.94
CA ILE A 161 -9.45 -5.82 -8.21
C ILE A 161 -9.33 -7.18 -8.89
N THR A 162 -8.13 -7.76 -8.86
CA THR A 162 -7.88 -9.10 -9.40
C THR A 162 -8.59 -10.18 -8.59
N GLY A 163 -8.76 -11.37 -9.18
CA GLY A 163 -9.28 -12.53 -8.47
C GLY A 163 -8.43 -12.87 -7.23
N LEU A 164 -7.10 -12.79 -7.35
CA LEU A 164 -6.17 -13.03 -6.24
C LEU A 164 -6.34 -12.00 -5.10
N GLU A 165 -6.37 -10.71 -5.43
CA GLU A 165 -6.58 -9.65 -4.42
C GLU A 165 -7.90 -9.83 -3.70
N ARG A 166 -8.97 -10.16 -4.42
CA ARG A 166 -10.30 -10.45 -3.85
C ARG A 166 -10.27 -11.65 -2.90
N GLU A 167 -9.64 -12.74 -3.32
CA GLU A 167 -9.50 -13.95 -2.51
C GLU A 167 -8.71 -13.67 -1.24
N MET A 168 -7.60 -12.95 -1.32
CA MET A 168 -6.78 -12.58 -0.15
C MET A 168 -7.55 -11.70 0.82
N ILE A 169 -8.21 -10.65 0.32
CA ILE A 169 -9.04 -9.74 1.15
C ILE A 169 -10.15 -10.54 1.85
N GLN A 170 -10.86 -11.41 1.12
CA GLN A 170 -11.92 -12.23 1.71
C GLN A 170 -11.39 -13.20 2.77
N ASN A 171 -10.28 -13.90 2.48
CA ASN A 171 -9.68 -14.83 3.44
C ASN A 171 -9.20 -14.12 4.70
N LEU A 172 -8.57 -12.95 4.58
CA LEU A 172 -8.15 -12.15 5.74
C LEU A 172 -9.33 -11.69 6.58
N ALA A 173 -10.38 -11.18 5.95
CA ALA A 173 -11.60 -10.78 6.65
C ALA A 173 -12.22 -11.97 7.39
N ASP A 174 -12.45 -13.09 6.70
CA ASP A 174 -13.07 -14.28 7.29
C ASP A 174 -12.30 -14.79 8.51
N ILE A 175 -10.97 -14.85 8.42
CA ILE A 175 -10.11 -15.39 9.46
C ILE A 175 -10.06 -14.44 10.67
N TYR A 176 -9.77 -13.16 10.45
CA TYR A 176 -9.62 -12.19 11.53
C TYR A 176 -10.96 -11.88 12.21
N HIS A 177 -12.06 -11.74 11.44
CA HIS A 177 -13.39 -11.54 12.02
C HIS A 177 -13.86 -12.77 12.81
N ALA A 178 -13.61 -14.00 12.33
CA ALA A 178 -13.93 -15.21 13.10
C ALA A 178 -13.19 -15.27 14.44
N ALA A 179 -11.99 -14.70 14.52
CA ALA A 179 -11.22 -14.56 15.76
C ALA A 179 -11.62 -13.32 16.60
N GLY A 180 -12.61 -12.54 16.18
CA GLY A 180 -13.00 -11.29 16.83
C GLY A 180 -11.98 -10.17 16.68
N LYS A 181 -11.06 -10.30 15.74
CA LYS A 181 -10.05 -9.29 15.39
C LYS A 181 -10.50 -8.43 14.21
N LYS A 182 -9.77 -7.37 13.94
CA LYS A 182 -10.09 -6.39 12.91
C LYS A 182 -9.27 -6.58 11.64
N PHE A 183 -9.84 -6.16 10.53
CA PHE A 183 -9.18 -6.17 9.22
C PHE A 183 -9.37 -4.84 8.51
N VAL A 184 -8.27 -4.23 8.07
CA VAL A 184 -8.24 -2.92 7.40
C VAL A 184 -7.67 -3.04 6.00
N VAL A 185 -8.30 -2.42 5.02
CA VAL A 185 -7.76 -2.26 3.67
C VAL A 185 -7.32 -0.81 3.46
N VAL A 186 -6.05 -0.64 3.11
CA VAL A 186 -5.47 0.64 2.72
C VAL A 186 -5.47 0.75 1.20
N LEU A 187 -6.10 1.78 0.67
CA LEU A 187 -6.15 2.05 -0.77
C LEU A 187 -5.12 3.12 -1.14
N ASN A 188 -4.03 2.70 -1.75
CA ASN A 188 -3.03 3.59 -2.35
C ASN A 188 -3.26 3.68 -3.87
N ILE A 189 -4.23 4.47 -4.27
CA ILE A 189 -4.76 4.50 -5.63
C ILE A 189 -4.51 5.85 -6.28
N GLY A 190 -3.74 5.85 -7.35
CA GLY A 190 -3.67 6.99 -8.25
C GLY A 190 -4.90 6.99 -9.18
N GLY A 191 -5.91 7.78 -8.88
CA GLY A 191 -7.17 7.83 -9.63
C GLY A 191 -8.31 7.09 -8.95
N VAL A 192 -9.16 6.41 -9.70
CA VAL A 192 -10.40 5.78 -9.22
C VAL A 192 -10.36 4.28 -9.52
N ILE A 193 -10.94 3.46 -8.63
CA ILE A 193 -11.19 2.03 -8.85
C ILE A 193 -12.61 1.65 -8.44
N GLU A 194 -13.05 0.49 -8.86
CA GLU A 194 -14.30 -0.11 -8.44
C GLU A 194 -14.13 -0.70 -7.02
N THR A 195 -14.95 -0.27 -6.06
CA THR A 195 -14.93 -0.74 -4.68
C THR A 195 -16.22 -1.43 -4.24
N ALA A 196 -17.28 -1.40 -5.06
CA ALA A 196 -18.58 -1.93 -4.68
C ALA A 196 -18.54 -3.42 -4.38
N SER A 197 -17.64 -4.16 -5.05
CA SER A 197 -17.48 -5.60 -4.86
C SER A 197 -16.82 -6.01 -3.55
N SER A 198 -16.15 -5.08 -2.86
CA SER A 198 -15.39 -5.36 -1.63
C SER A 198 -15.71 -4.42 -0.46
N LYS A 199 -16.54 -3.38 -0.67
CA LYS A 199 -16.83 -2.35 0.34
C LYS A 199 -17.45 -2.86 1.64
N HIS A 200 -17.99 -4.07 1.64
CA HIS A 200 -18.63 -4.70 2.80
C HIS A 200 -17.74 -5.70 3.53
N ILE A 201 -16.53 -5.94 3.02
CA ILE A 201 -15.60 -6.95 3.57
C ILE A 201 -14.75 -6.40 4.73
N PRO A 202 -13.99 -5.29 4.57
CA PRO A 202 -13.19 -4.73 5.67
C PRO A 202 -14.06 -4.04 6.73
N ASP A 203 -13.49 -3.81 7.90
CA ASP A 203 -14.11 -3.06 8.99
C ASP A 203 -14.20 -1.55 8.74
#